data_1e71a663b70397115b03d76c21717196
#
_entry.id   1e71a663b70397115b03d76c21717196
#
_cell.length_a   1.000
_cell.length_b   1.000
_cell.length_c   1.000
_cell.angle_alpha   90.00
_cell.angle_beta   90.00
_cell.angle_gamma   90.00
#
_symmetry.space_group_name_H-M   'P 1'
#
loop_
_entity.id
_entity.type
_entity.pdbx_description
1 polymer ?
#
loop_
_entity_poly.entity_id
_entity_poly.type
_entity_poly.pdbx_seq_one_letter_code
_entity_poly.pdbx_strand_id
1 'polypeptide(L)'
;VIQFAIESPEIINCFGKYIHASKLRISESEREYLKQNIDAIIADGAQHHIKELYNLVSIERPEIFTRNGVFYPFSAYSLIEYLFRDDYKFTRPFIAQQGVEITGTSDVLREEVYSHESYDLKELSSFANENHLVINSTLDFIDSCNDEYLMISDQKMMRIASIAVDEQIAQQVENIVVGEIEETTPIYKIIGLRELPKVNVPWTDWLVYSVLKKWSHKIDLAASNKQFRYAIPLASPKGKMCAESFEYVYKDPDYKGEIPIFDIDELLAGEYGDSILEENLWD
;
A
#
# COMPACT_ATOMS: atom_id res chain seq x y z
N VAL A 1 9.72 23.61 -5.24
CA VAL A 1 9.73 23.55 -6.71
C VAL A 1 9.06 22.26 -7.19
N ILE A 2 9.36 21.10 -6.63
CA ILE A 2 8.77 19.81 -7.03
C ILE A 2 7.25 19.76 -6.75
N GLN A 3 6.79 20.29 -5.63
CA GLN A 3 5.38 20.28 -5.23
C GLN A 3 4.49 21.12 -6.19
N PHE A 4 5.00 22.25 -6.67
CA PHE A 4 4.32 23.07 -7.70
C PHE A 4 4.21 22.39 -9.06
N ALA A 5 5.18 21.55 -9.41
CA ALA A 5 5.15 20.81 -10.68
C ALA A 5 4.09 19.68 -10.67
N ILE A 6 3.84 19.08 -9.50
CA ILE A 6 2.86 17.98 -9.33
C ILE A 6 1.41 18.49 -9.46
N GLU A 7 1.16 19.75 -9.10
CA GLU A 7 -0.18 20.37 -9.11
C GLU A 7 -0.54 21.07 -10.44
N SER A 8 0.42 21.20 -11.35
CA SER A 8 0.17 21.83 -12.64
C SER A 8 -0.58 20.88 -13.56
N PRO A 9 -1.74 21.30 -14.14
CA PRO A 9 -2.50 20.47 -15.08
C PRO A 9 -1.75 20.22 -16.40
N GLU A 10 -0.64 20.90 -16.64
CA GLU A 10 0.21 20.73 -17.82
C GLU A 10 1.38 19.76 -17.59
N ILE A 11 1.53 19.24 -16.39
CA ILE A 11 2.60 18.31 -16.04
C ILE A 11 2.03 16.90 -15.91
N ILE A 12 2.53 15.99 -16.71
CA ILE A 12 2.16 14.58 -16.74
C ILE A 12 3.23 13.80 -15.96
N ASN A 13 2.80 13.09 -14.93
CA ASN A 13 3.69 12.22 -14.15
C ASN A 13 3.81 10.85 -14.82
N CYS A 14 4.95 10.59 -15.45
CA CYS A 14 5.26 9.32 -16.08
C CYS A 14 6.21 8.49 -15.20
N PHE A 15 5.75 8.10 -14.00
CA PHE A 15 6.49 7.25 -13.06
C PHE A 15 7.91 7.78 -12.77
N GLY A 16 7.98 8.82 -11.92
CA GLY A 16 9.24 9.46 -11.53
C GLY A 16 9.84 10.41 -12.58
N LYS A 17 9.27 10.46 -13.79
CA LYS A 17 9.57 11.47 -14.80
C LYS A 17 8.37 12.37 -15.00
N TYR A 18 8.63 13.66 -15.20
CA TYR A 18 7.59 14.64 -15.45
C TYR A 18 7.74 15.16 -16.88
N ILE A 19 6.65 15.10 -17.64
CA ILE A 19 6.61 15.57 -19.02
C ILE A 19 5.67 16.78 -19.07
N HIS A 20 6.14 17.90 -19.59
CA HIS A 20 5.26 19.03 -19.87
C HIS A 20 4.43 18.74 -21.13
N ALA A 21 3.14 19.03 -21.07
CA ALA A 21 2.18 18.73 -22.15
C ALA A 21 2.61 19.25 -23.53
N SER A 22 3.30 20.42 -23.59
CA SER A 22 3.83 20.96 -24.85
C SER A 22 4.93 20.10 -25.51
N LYS A 23 5.44 19.08 -24.80
CA LYS A 23 6.43 18.13 -25.31
C LYS A 23 5.80 16.85 -25.85
N LEU A 24 4.51 16.67 -25.66
CA LEU A 24 3.80 15.53 -26.23
C LEU A 24 3.84 15.54 -27.75
N ARG A 25 4.08 14.37 -28.30
CA ARG A 25 4.13 14.13 -29.75
C ARG A 25 3.03 13.15 -30.14
N ILE A 26 1.79 13.61 -30.08
CA ILE A 26 0.60 12.84 -30.44
C ILE A 26 -0.15 13.63 -31.51
N SER A 27 -0.31 13.03 -32.69
CA SER A 27 -1.10 13.59 -33.77
C SER A 27 -2.60 13.40 -33.52
N GLU A 28 -3.43 14.16 -34.24
CA GLU A 28 -4.89 14.00 -34.13
C GLU A 28 -5.35 12.59 -34.52
N SER A 29 -4.74 12.00 -35.55
CA SER A 29 -5.05 10.63 -35.94
C SER A 29 -4.65 9.58 -34.89
N GLU A 30 -3.60 9.83 -34.11
CA GLU A 30 -3.21 8.96 -33.00
C GLU A 30 -4.12 9.15 -31.80
N ARG A 31 -4.54 10.39 -31.54
CA ARG A 31 -5.53 10.68 -30.51
C ARG A 31 -6.85 9.97 -30.82
N GLU A 32 -7.32 10.05 -32.07
CA GLU A 32 -8.52 9.36 -32.49
C GLU A 32 -8.39 7.83 -32.38
N TYR A 33 -7.23 7.27 -32.77
CA TYR A 33 -6.93 5.85 -32.59
C TYR A 33 -7.01 5.44 -31.13
N LEU A 34 -6.38 6.20 -30.22
CA LEU A 34 -6.45 5.92 -28.78
C LEU A 34 -7.88 5.97 -28.27
N LYS A 35 -8.65 6.98 -28.69
CA LYS A 35 -10.06 7.15 -28.30
C LYS A 35 -10.92 5.96 -28.74
N GLN A 36 -10.81 5.54 -30.00
CA GLN A 36 -11.56 4.39 -30.54
C GLN A 36 -11.26 3.09 -29.76
N ASN A 37 -10.01 2.88 -29.39
CA ASN A 37 -9.64 1.71 -28.60
C ASN A 37 -10.13 1.79 -27.15
N ILE A 38 -10.12 2.95 -26.54
CA ILE A 38 -10.74 3.16 -25.22
C ILE A 38 -12.24 2.85 -25.29
N ASP A 39 -12.95 3.45 -26.25
CA ASP A 39 -14.38 3.24 -26.45
C ASP A 39 -14.72 1.75 -26.64
N ALA A 40 -13.88 1.01 -27.38
CA ALA A 40 -14.05 -0.41 -27.60
C ALA A 40 -13.82 -1.22 -26.30
N ILE A 41 -12.83 -0.88 -25.51
CA ILE A 41 -12.50 -1.56 -24.24
C ILE A 41 -13.64 -1.38 -23.23
N ILE A 42 -14.16 -0.16 -23.07
CA ILE A 42 -15.19 0.16 -22.07
C ILE A 42 -16.63 0.03 -22.58
N ALA A 43 -16.83 -0.60 -23.76
CA ALA A 43 -18.15 -0.72 -24.41
C ALA A 43 -19.18 -1.50 -23.60
N ASP A 44 -18.73 -2.36 -22.71
CA ASP A 44 -19.59 -3.16 -21.81
C ASP A 44 -20.16 -2.35 -20.63
N GLY A 45 -19.73 -1.09 -20.46
CA GLY A 45 -20.14 -0.21 -19.39
C GLY A 45 -19.47 -0.49 -18.05
N ALA A 46 -18.47 -1.36 -17.99
CA ALA A 46 -17.68 -1.64 -16.80
C ALA A 46 -16.44 -0.73 -16.68
N GLN A 47 -15.79 -0.76 -15.55
CA GLN A 47 -14.44 -0.22 -15.41
C GLN A 47 -13.41 -1.21 -15.96
N HIS A 48 -12.39 -0.69 -16.64
CA HIS A 48 -11.30 -1.47 -17.20
C HIS A 48 -9.94 -0.96 -16.73
N HIS A 49 -9.00 -1.88 -16.55
CA HIS A 49 -7.64 -1.51 -16.17
C HIS A 49 -6.91 -0.93 -17.39
N ILE A 50 -6.22 0.21 -17.21
CA ILE A 50 -5.48 0.89 -18.28
C ILE A 50 -4.44 0.01 -18.99
N LYS A 51 -4.00 -1.08 -18.34
CA LYS A 51 -3.08 -2.07 -18.92
C LYS A 51 -3.64 -2.72 -20.19
N GLU A 52 -4.95 -2.88 -20.32
CA GLU A 52 -5.56 -3.42 -21.51
C GLU A 52 -5.25 -2.54 -22.72
N LEU A 53 -5.48 -1.24 -22.58
CA LEU A 53 -5.10 -0.27 -23.61
C LEU A 53 -3.59 -0.20 -23.83
N TYR A 54 -2.80 -0.22 -22.74
CA TYR A 54 -1.34 -0.20 -22.85
C TYR A 54 -0.82 -1.38 -23.65
N ASN A 55 -1.29 -2.59 -23.36
CA ASN A 55 -0.87 -3.80 -24.07
C ASN A 55 -1.25 -3.75 -25.55
N LEU A 56 -2.49 -3.35 -25.85
CA LEU A 56 -2.97 -3.23 -27.23
C LEU A 56 -2.10 -2.25 -28.04
N VAL A 57 -1.93 -1.04 -27.53
CA VAL A 57 -1.16 0.01 -28.22
C VAL A 57 0.33 -0.36 -28.31
N SER A 58 0.89 -1.01 -27.28
CA SER A 58 2.30 -1.48 -27.30
C SER A 58 2.56 -2.54 -28.36
N ILE A 59 1.54 -3.32 -28.74
CA ILE A 59 1.64 -4.33 -29.81
C ILE A 59 1.40 -3.69 -31.18
N GLU A 60 0.36 -2.90 -31.33
CA GLU A 60 -0.08 -2.40 -32.64
C GLU A 60 0.65 -1.14 -33.07
N ARG A 61 0.89 -0.20 -32.13
CA ARG A 61 1.48 1.12 -32.40
C ARG A 61 2.42 1.58 -31.27
N PRO A 62 3.48 0.82 -30.97
CA PRO A 62 4.39 1.11 -29.85
C PRO A 62 5.02 2.51 -29.90
N GLU A 63 5.17 3.10 -31.10
CA GLU A 63 5.75 4.41 -31.28
C GLU A 63 4.95 5.52 -30.60
N ILE A 64 3.63 5.36 -30.39
CA ILE A 64 2.80 6.34 -29.68
C ILE A 64 3.28 6.49 -28.24
N PHE A 65 3.56 5.39 -27.58
CA PHE A 65 4.02 5.39 -26.19
C PHE A 65 5.51 5.70 -26.07
N THR A 66 6.37 5.00 -26.79
CA THR A 66 7.83 5.15 -26.67
C THR A 66 8.32 6.56 -26.98
N ARG A 67 7.76 7.21 -28.01
CA ARG A 67 8.08 8.59 -28.38
C ARG A 67 7.70 9.62 -27.31
N ASN A 68 6.72 9.28 -26.47
CA ASN A 68 6.25 10.10 -25.37
C ASN A 68 6.77 9.65 -24.00
N GLY A 69 7.79 8.75 -23.97
CA GLY A 69 8.41 8.30 -22.72
C GLY A 69 7.53 7.41 -21.85
N VAL A 70 6.54 6.76 -22.46
CA VAL A 70 5.61 5.85 -21.76
C VAL A 70 6.07 4.42 -21.98
N PHE A 71 6.57 3.79 -20.93
CA PHE A 71 7.14 2.44 -20.97
C PHE A 71 6.41 1.44 -20.07
N TYR A 72 5.44 1.90 -19.30
CA TYR A 72 4.69 1.10 -18.32
C TYR A 72 3.22 1.47 -18.31
N PRO A 73 2.31 0.56 -17.93
CA PRO A 73 0.88 0.85 -17.85
C PRO A 73 0.55 2.06 -16.96
N PHE A 74 1.31 2.25 -15.87
CA PHE A 74 1.15 3.37 -14.97
C PHE A 74 1.45 4.74 -15.63
N SER A 75 2.47 4.79 -16.48
CA SER A 75 2.79 5.99 -17.27
C SER A 75 1.74 6.22 -18.36
N ALA A 76 1.21 5.14 -18.95
CA ALA A 76 0.12 5.20 -19.91
C ALA A 76 -1.12 5.81 -19.27
N TYR A 77 -1.46 5.40 -18.04
CA TYR A 77 -2.59 5.98 -17.31
C TYR A 77 -2.50 7.52 -17.26
N SER A 78 -1.36 8.05 -16.82
CA SER A 78 -1.19 9.51 -16.70
C SER A 78 -1.29 10.24 -18.03
N LEU A 79 -0.76 9.65 -19.10
CA LEU A 79 -0.87 10.23 -20.45
C LEU A 79 -2.33 10.21 -20.96
N ILE A 80 -3.01 9.08 -20.81
CA ILE A 80 -4.39 8.90 -21.29
C ILE A 80 -5.35 9.75 -20.46
N GLU A 81 -5.19 9.81 -19.14
CA GLU A 81 -5.95 10.70 -18.27
C GLU A 81 -5.78 12.17 -18.69
N TYR A 82 -4.55 12.60 -18.99
CA TYR A 82 -4.30 13.95 -19.48
C TYR A 82 -5.03 14.25 -20.80
N LEU A 83 -5.00 13.30 -21.74
CA LEU A 83 -5.60 13.48 -23.08
C LEU A 83 -7.13 13.47 -23.08
N PHE A 84 -7.74 12.69 -22.16
CA PHE A 84 -9.15 12.30 -22.24
C PHE A 84 -9.94 12.47 -20.93
N ARG A 85 -9.44 13.21 -19.96
CA ARG A 85 -10.08 13.41 -18.66
C ARG A 85 -11.50 14.00 -18.73
N ASP A 86 -11.79 14.73 -19.82
CA ASP A 86 -13.12 15.31 -20.04
C ASP A 86 -14.07 14.33 -20.76
N ASP A 87 -13.53 13.29 -21.41
CA ASP A 87 -14.29 12.28 -22.15
C ASP A 87 -14.65 11.08 -21.28
N TYR A 88 -13.76 10.68 -20.36
CA TYR A 88 -13.89 9.46 -19.55
C TYR A 88 -13.69 9.74 -18.07
N LYS A 89 -14.15 8.79 -17.24
CA LYS A 89 -13.88 8.78 -15.80
C LYS A 89 -12.61 7.99 -15.51
N PHE A 90 -11.78 8.53 -14.64
CA PHE A 90 -10.51 7.94 -14.23
C PHE A 90 -10.44 7.79 -12.72
N THR A 91 -10.07 6.60 -12.26
CA THR A 91 -9.65 6.31 -10.88
C THR A 91 -8.55 5.28 -10.96
N ARG A 92 -7.32 5.69 -10.69
CA ARG A 92 -6.12 4.88 -10.92
C ARG A 92 -6.22 3.50 -10.29
N PRO A 93 -5.97 2.41 -11.02
CA PRO A 93 -5.48 2.35 -12.41
C PRO A 93 -6.57 2.17 -13.48
N PHE A 94 -7.82 2.48 -13.17
CA PHE A 94 -8.99 2.17 -13.98
C PHE A 94 -9.48 3.35 -14.80
N ILE A 95 -10.12 3.02 -15.94
CA ILE A 95 -10.87 3.92 -16.83
C ILE A 95 -12.27 3.37 -17.04
N ALA A 96 -13.26 4.24 -17.15
CA ALA A 96 -14.64 3.89 -17.45
C ALA A 96 -15.36 5.01 -18.23
N GLN A 97 -16.56 4.74 -18.71
CA GLN A 97 -17.45 5.76 -19.25
C GLN A 97 -17.80 6.81 -18.19
N GLN A 98 -18.09 8.03 -18.61
CA GLN A 98 -18.62 9.06 -17.72
C GLN A 98 -19.91 8.58 -17.05
N GLY A 99 -20.03 8.81 -15.73
CA GLY A 99 -21.19 8.39 -14.95
C GLY A 99 -21.09 6.98 -14.36
N VAL A 100 -20.11 6.17 -14.76
CA VAL A 100 -19.83 4.87 -14.12
C VAL A 100 -19.13 5.11 -12.80
N GLU A 101 -19.55 4.41 -11.75
CA GLU A 101 -18.83 4.40 -10.47
C GLU A 101 -17.61 3.47 -10.60
N ILE A 102 -16.43 4.01 -10.36
CA ILE A 102 -15.18 3.24 -10.41
C ILE A 102 -14.80 2.82 -9.01
N THR A 103 -14.62 1.52 -8.82
CA THR A 103 -14.05 0.93 -7.61
C THR A 103 -12.52 1.13 -7.63
N GLY A 104 -11.99 1.84 -6.64
CA GLY A 104 -10.55 2.13 -6.54
C GLY A 104 -9.73 0.90 -6.12
N THR A 105 -8.41 0.98 -6.28
CA THR A 105 -7.47 -0.10 -5.89
C THR A 105 -7.70 -0.58 -4.45
N SER A 106 -7.86 0.34 -3.50
CA SER A 106 -8.06 -0.02 -2.09
C SER A 106 -9.37 -0.76 -1.86
N ASP A 107 -10.42 -0.43 -2.63
CA ASP A 107 -11.70 -1.09 -2.49
C ASP A 107 -11.67 -2.49 -3.09
N VAL A 108 -11.04 -2.67 -4.25
CA VAL A 108 -10.82 -4.00 -4.86
C VAL A 108 -10.04 -4.92 -3.91
N LEU A 109 -8.96 -4.41 -3.31
CA LEU A 109 -8.17 -5.16 -2.34
C LEU A 109 -8.97 -5.46 -1.07
N ARG A 110 -9.82 -4.53 -0.64
CA ARG A 110 -10.69 -4.72 0.53
C ARG A 110 -11.78 -5.76 0.28
N GLU A 111 -12.40 -5.75 -0.89
CA GLU A 111 -13.37 -6.77 -1.29
C GLU A 111 -12.75 -8.17 -1.28
N GLU A 112 -11.51 -8.30 -1.80
CA GLU A 112 -10.75 -9.56 -1.74
C GLU A 112 -10.56 -10.01 -0.30
N VAL A 113 -10.01 -9.17 0.58
CA VAL A 113 -9.81 -9.51 2.00
C VAL A 113 -11.13 -9.86 2.69
N TYR A 114 -12.19 -9.09 2.42
CA TYR A 114 -13.49 -9.24 3.07
C TYR A 114 -14.27 -10.48 2.62
N SER A 115 -13.86 -11.11 1.52
CA SER A 115 -14.41 -12.40 1.12
C SER A 115 -13.95 -13.58 2.00
N HIS A 116 -12.93 -13.37 2.84
CA HIS A 116 -12.31 -14.41 3.66
C HIS A 116 -12.51 -14.15 5.17
N GLU A 117 -12.51 -15.19 5.98
CA GLU A 117 -12.53 -15.10 7.45
C GLU A 117 -11.14 -14.74 8.02
N SER A 118 -10.09 -15.27 7.40
CA SER A 118 -8.71 -14.91 7.67
C SER A 118 -7.94 -14.81 6.36
N TYR A 119 -6.97 -13.90 6.30
CA TYR A 119 -6.24 -13.59 5.07
C TYR A 119 -4.74 -13.48 5.30
N ASP A 120 -3.95 -14.14 4.44
CA ASP A 120 -2.49 -14.07 4.46
C ASP A 120 -2.02 -12.85 3.62
N LEU A 121 -1.13 -12.04 4.17
CA LEU A 121 -0.63 -10.85 3.47
C LEU A 121 0.23 -11.17 2.25
N LYS A 122 0.78 -12.39 2.16
CA LYS A 122 1.46 -12.86 0.94
C LYS A 122 0.46 -13.09 -0.19
N GLU A 123 -0.73 -13.60 0.14
CA GLU A 123 -1.81 -13.75 -0.83
C GLU A 123 -2.29 -12.40 -1.34
N LEU A 124 -2.35 -11.37 -0.46
CA LEU A 124 -2.66 -10.00 -0.86
C LEU A 124 -1.66 -9.46 -1.89
N SER A 125 -0.37 -9.67 -1.65
CA SER A 125 0.67 -9.24 -2.58
C SER A 125 0.58 -9.98 -3.92
N SER A 126 0.28 -11.29 -3.90
CA SER A 126 0.09 -12.09 -5.10
C SER A 126 -1.14 -11.61 -5.88
N PHE A 127 -2.28 -11.44 -5.21
CA PHE A 127 -3.50 -10.93 -5.80
C PHE A 127 -3.30 -9.54 -6.43
N ALA A 128 -2.62 -8.63 -5.71
CA ALA A 128 -2.32 -7.31 -6.25
C ALA A 128 -1.45 -7.38 -7.50
N ASN A 129 -0.42 -8.21 -7.51
CA ASN A 129 0.45 -8.39 -8.67
C ASN A 129 -0.30 -8.99 -9.89
N GLU A 130 -1.12 -10.02 -9.67
CA GLU A 130 -1.92 -10.66 -10.71
C GLU A 130 -2.92 -9.68 -11.34
N ASN A 131 -3.53 -8.83 -10.53
CA ASN A 131 -4.49 -7.82 -10.95
C ASN A 131 -3.82 -6.47 -11.29
N HIS A 132 -2.49 -6.38 -11.28
CA HIS A 132 -1.72 -5.16 -11.59
C HIS A 132 -2.08 -3.94 -10.72
N LEU A 133 -2.46 -4.21 -9.48
CA LEU A 133 -2.77 -3.20 -8.48
C LEU A 133 -1.48 -2.82 -7.72
N VAL A 134 -1.35 -1.55 -7.35
CA VAL A 134 -0.20 -1.06 -6.59
C VAL A 134 -0.60 -0.85 -5.13
N ILE A 135 0.06 -1.56 -4.23
CA ILE A 135 -0.05 -1.34 -2.79
C ILE A 135 1.09 -0.40 -2.38
N ASN A 136 0.77 0.87 -2.12
CA ASN A 136 1.78 1.87 -1.71
C ASN A 136 2.33 1.60 -0.31
N SER A 137 1.50 1.09 0.60
CA SER A 137 1.86 0.71 1.96
C SER A 137 0.92 -0.40 2.40
N THR A 138 1.48 -1.57 2.66
CA THR A 138 0.71 -2.72 3.15
C THR A 138 0.11 -2.41 4.52
N LEU A 139 0.86 -1.75 5.41
CA LEU A 139 0.37 -1.42 6.74
C LEU A 139 -0.77 -0.39 6.71
N ASP A 140 -0.68 0.65 5.86
CA ASP A 140 -1.77 1.61 5.72
C ASP A 140 -3.04 0.96 5.16
N PHE A 141 -2.89 -0.01 4.26
CA PHE A 141 -4.01 -0.80 3.77
C PHE A 141 -4.63 -1.66 4.89
N ILE A 142 -3.79 -2.36 5.68
CA ILE A 142 -4.23 -3.16 6.82
C ILE A 142 -4.96 -2.28 7.85
N ASP A 143 -4.38 -1.13 8.18
CA ASP A 143 -4.99 -0.16 9.10
C ASP A 143 -6.36 0.32 8.57
N SER A 144 -6.53 0.42 7.26
CA SER A 144 -7.81 0.77 6.64
C SER A 144 -8.87 -0.34 6.75
N CYS A 145 -8.46 -1.58 7.00
CA CYS A 145 -9.35 -2.72 7.25
C CYS A 145 -9.65 -2.94 8.74
N ASN A 146 -9.08 -2.13 9.64
CA ASN A 146 -9.14 -2.34 11.09
C ASN A 146 -10.56 -2.22 11.70
N ASP A 147 -11.55 -1.81 10.91
CA ASP A 147 -12.95 -1.84 11.34
C ASP A 147 -13.51 -3.26 11.42
N GLU A 148 -13.07 -4.17 10.58
CA GLU A 148 -13.55 -5.55 10.51
C GLU A 148 -12.46 -6.60 10.77
N TYR A 149 -11.17 -6.27 10.58
CA TYR A 149 -10.05 -7.20 10.69
C TYR A 149 -8.99 -6.68 11.65
N LEU A 150 -8.34 -7.62 12.34
CA LEU A 150 -7.14 -7.36 13.14
C LEU A 150 -5.99 -8.23 12.63
N MET A 151 -4.77 -7.73 12.74
CA MET A 151 -3.59 -8.56 12.55
C MET A 151 -3.47 -9.53 13.71
N ILE A 152 -3.31 -10.81 13.41
CA ILE A 152 -3.02 -11.86 14.41
C ILE A 152 -1.56 -12.31 14.38
N SER A 153 -0.82 -11.89 13.34
CA SER A 153 0.64 -11.98 13.22
C SER A 153 1.12 -10.93 12.20
N ASP A 154 2.42 -10.84 11.99
CA ASP A 154 3.05 -10.00 10.95
C ASP A 154 2.59 -10.34 9.52
N GLN A 155 2.07 -11.54 9.29
CA GLN A 155 1.69 -12.06 7.96
C GLN A 155 0.20 -12.37 7.84
N LYS A 156 -0.61 -12.22 8.88
CA LYS A 156 -1.99 -12.71 8.86
C LYS A 156 -2.97 -11.77 9.53
N MET A 157 -4.09 -11.53 8.83
CA MET A 157 -5.26 -10.84 9.35
C MET A 157 -6.39 -11.84 9.62
N MET A 158 -7.26 -11.51 10.58
CA MET A 158 -8.46 -12.28 10.87
C MET A 158 -9.62 -11.36 11.21
N ARG A 159 -10.83 -11.77 10.83
CA ARG A 159 -12.05 -11.03 11.11
C ARG A 159 -12.29 -10.92 12.62
N ILE A 160 -12.63 -9.73 13.11
CA ILE A 160 -12.81 -9.45 14.56
C ILE A 160 -13.84 -10.39 15.18
N ALA A 161 -14.94 -10.65 14.47
CA ALA A 161 -15.98 -11.57 14.95
C ALA A 161 -15.45 -12.98 15.22
N SER A 162 -14.40 -13.41 14.53
CA SER A 162 -13.77 -14.72 14.69
C SER A 162 -12.70 -14.75 15.79
N ILE A 163 -12.25 -13.58 16.27
CA ILE A 163 -11.23 -13.47 17.34
C ILE A 163 -11.87 -13.39 18.73
N ALA A 164 -13.15 -13.04 18.80
CA ALA A 164 -13.87 -12.78 20.05
C ALA A 164 -13.23 -11.66 20.90
N VAL A 165 -12.77 -10.60 20.25
CA VAL A 165 -12.28 -9.37 20.89
C VAL A 165 -13.34 -8.29 20.75
N ASP A 166 -13.67 -7.64 21.87
CA ASP A 166 -14.57 -6.50 21.95
C ASP A 166 -13.89 -5.31 22.64
N GLU A 167 -14.62 -4.21 22.76
CA GLU A 167 -14.13 -3.00 23.41
C GLU A 167 -13.79 -3.22 24.89
N GLN A 168 -14.47 -4.12 25.59
CA GLN A 168 -14.18 -4.42 27.00
C GLN A 168 -12.83 -5.14 27.15
N ILE A 169 -12.56 -6.10 26.28
CA ILE A 169 -11.27 -6.79 26.21
C ILE A 169 -10.17 -5.80 25.80
N ALA A 170 -10.43 -4.96 24.81
CA ALA A 170 -9.49 -3.94 24.37
C ALA A 170 -9.12 -2.96 25.51
N GLN A 171 -10.09 -2.54 26.32
CA GLN A 171 -9.84 -1.69 27.50
C GLN A 171 -8.99 -2.38 28.56
N GLN A 172 -9.15 -3.69 28.77
CA GLN A 172 -8.29 -4.45 29.68
C GLN A 172 -6.85 -4.51 29.16
N VAL A 173 -6.67 -4.77 27.86
CA VAL A 173 -5.36 -4.76 27.20
C VAL A 173 -4.73 -3.36 27.29
N GLU A 174 -5.48 -2.30 27.01
CA GLU A 174 -4.99 -0.91 27.13
C GLU A 174 -4.48 -0.64 28.56
N ASN A 175 -5.25 -1.01 29.58
CA ASN A 175 -4.86 -0.77 30.98
C ASN A 175 -3.57 -1.53 31.36
N ILE A 176 -3.41 -2.76 30.86
CA ILE A 176 -2.19 -3.54 31.07
C ILE A 176 -1.00 -2.83 30.41
N VAL A 177 -1.14 -2.46 29.13
CA VAL A 177 -0.04 -1.85 28.38
C VAL A 177 0.33 -0.49 28.98
N VAL A 178 -0.66 0.36 29.31
CA VAL A 178 -0.42 1.66 29.97
C VAL A 178 0.32 1.52 31.29
N GLY A 179 0.03 0.45 32.03
CA GLY A 179 0.69 0.21 33.32
C GLY A 179 2.15 -0.26 33.21
N GLU A 180 2.58 -0.73 32.05
CA GLU A 180 3.91 -1.30 31.82
C GLU A 180 4.82 -0.37 30.98
N ILE A 181 4.29 0.67 30.34
CA ILE A 181 5.07 1.58 29.50
C ILE A 181 5.36 2.92 30.19
N GLU A 182 6.63 3.26 30.33
CA GLU A 182 7.10 4.59 30.74
C GLU A 182 7.63 5.40 29.53
N GLU A 183 8.16 4.69 28.57
CA GLU A 183 8.74 5.19 27.32
C GLU A 183 8.32 4.31 26.14
N THR A 184 8.83 4.60 24.93
CA THR A 184 8.58 3.77 23.75
C THR A 184 9.16 2.36 23.97
N THR A 185 8.29 1.36 23.94
CA THR A 185 8.61 -0.02 24.29
C THR A 185 8.07 -0.98 23.23
N PRO A 186 8.83 -2.01 22.81
CA PRO A 186 8.32 -3.10 21.97
C PRO A 186 7.18 -3.86 22.64
N ILE A 187 6.09 -4.06 21.94
CA ILE A 187 4.88 -4.70 22.50
C ILE A 187 5.18 -6.14 22.96
N TYR A 188 6.03 -6.88 22.24
CA TYR A 188 6.40 -8.25 22.65
C TYR A 188 7.01 -8.34 24.05
N LYS A 189 7.73 -7.29 24.52
CA LYS A 189 8.26 -7.24 25.88
C LYS A 189 7.15 -7.12 26.91
N ILE A 190 6.12 -6.34 26.60
CA ILE A 190 4.99 -6.08 27.49
C ILE A 190 4.14 -7.35 27.67
N ILE A 191 3.80 -8.03 26.57
CA ILE A 191 2.95 -9.23 26.64
C ILE A 191 3.60 -10.41 27.36
N GLY A 192 4.92 -10.43 27.48
CA GLY A 192 5.66 -11.43 28.26
C GLY A 192 5.61 -11.21 29.77
N LEU A 193 5.17 -10.03 30.24
CA LEU A 193 5.19 -9.66 31.66
C LEU A 193 3.85 -9.87 32.38
N ARG A 194 2.75 -9.90 31.64
CA ARG A 194 1.40 -9.95 32.22
C ARG A 194 0.51 -10.95 31.50
N GLU A 195 -0.46 -11.49 32.23
CA GLU A 195 -1.51 -12.32 31.65
C GLU A 195 -2.55 -11.41 30.98
N LEU A 196 -2.72 -11.61 29.67
CA LEU A 196 -3.73 -10.90 28.89
C LEU A 196 -5.10 -11.59 28.98
N PRO A 197 -6.21 -10.88 28.72
CA PRO A 197 -7.55 -11.46 28.70
C PRO A 197 -7.64 -12.68 27.78
N LYS A 198 -8.52 -13.64 28.12
CA LYS A 198 -8.70 -14.83 27.29
C LYS A 198 -9.47 -14.49 26.01
N VAL A 199 -8.89 -14.87 24.89
CA VAL A 199 -9.51 -14.85 23.56
C VAL A 199 -9.31 -16.22 22.90
N ASN A 200 -9.91 -16.46 21.75
CA ASN A 200 -9.84 -17.75 21.06
C ASN A 200 -8.64 -17.92 20.11
N VAL A 201 -7.75 -16.94 20.06
CA VAL A 201 -6.47 -16.98 19.35
C VAL A 201 -5.33 -16.60 20.29
N PRO A 202 -4.09 -17.01 20.03
CA PRO A 202 -2.94 -16.58 20.82
C PRO A 202 -2.72 -15.07 20.72
N TRP A 203 -2.42 -14.44 21.86
CA TRP A 203 -1.94 -13.07 21.85
C TRP A 203 -0.54 -12.98 21.22
N THR A 204 -0.42 -12.12 20.25
CA THR A 204 0.85 -11.73 19.62
C THR A 204 1.02 -10.22 19.78
N ASP A 205 2.21 -9.72 19.56
CA ASP A 205 2.49 -8.28 19.53
C ASP A 205 1.65 -7.56 18.46
N TRP A 206 1.44 -8.18 17.31
CA TRP A 206 0.60 -7.68 16.24
C TRP A 206 -0.88 -7.64 16.59
N LEU A 207 -1.38 -8.64 17.32
CA LEU A 207 -2.78 -8.61 17.77
C LEU A 207 -2.99 -7.52 18.81
N VAL A 208 -2.06 -7.37 19.76
CA VAL A 208 -2.11 -6.27 20.75
C VAL A 208 -2.03 -4.91 20.03
N TYR A 209 -1.12 -4.76 19.07
CA TYR A 209 -1.02 -3.54 18.25
C TYR A 209 -2.35 -3.21 17.58
N SER A 210 -2.97 -4.16 16.85
CA SER A 210 -4.21 -3.94 16.12
C SER A 210 -5.39 -3.63 17.04
N VAL A 211 -5.48 -4.31 18.18
CA VAL A 211 -6.50 -4.03 19.21
C VAL A 211 -6.34 -2.61 19.75
N LEU A 212 -5.12 -2.24 20.15
CA LEU A 212 -4.86 -0.90 20.66
C LEU A 212 -5.05 0.19 19.58
N LYS A 213 -4.66 -0.10 18.34
CA LYS A 213 -4.85 0.83 17.20
C LYS A 213 -6.32 1.15 16.96
N LYS A 214 -7.19 0.16 17.12
CA LYS A 214 -8.63 0.31 16.93
C LYS A 214 -9.32 1.07 18.08
N TRP A 215 -8.97 0.77 19.32
CA TRP A 215 -9.77 1.19 20.47
C TRP A 215 -9.04 2.12 21.45
N SER A 216 -7.70 2.18 21.44
CA SER A 216 -6.98 3.00 22.40
C SER A 216 -6.83 4.46 21.96
N HIS A 217 -6.94 5.36 22.94
CA HIS A 217 -6.64 6.79 22.77
C HIS A 217 -5.51 7.28 23.69
N LYS A 218 -4.97 6.39 24.56
CA LYS A 218 -3.96 6.73 25.57
C LYS A 218 -2.55 6.38 25.15
N ILE A 219 -2.39 5.68 24.04
CA ILE A 219 -1.14 5.09 23.58
C ILE A 219 -0.86 5.60 22.16
N ASP A 220 0.37 5.96 21.88
CA ASP A 220 0.88 6.11 20.54
C ASP A 220 1.47 4.78 20.09
N LEU A 221 1.17 4.39 18.85
CA LEU A 221 1.57 3.12 18.27
C LEU A 221 2.38 3.35 16.99
N ALA A 222 3.40 2.54 16.79
CA ALA A 222 4.15 2.49 15.56
C ALA A 222 4.51 1.03 15.23
N ALA A 223 4.41 0.65 13.97
CA ALA A 223 4.72 -0.69 13.50
C ALA A 223 5.46 -0.72 12.17
N SER A 224 5.68 0.43 11.54
CA SER A 224 6.36 0.51 10.26
C SER A 224 7.39 1.62 10.22
N ASN A 225 8.54 1.26 9.73
CA ASN A 225 9.51 2.19 9.19
C ASN A 225 9.49 2.01 7.66
N LYS A 226 9.44 3.11 6.90
CA LYS A 226 9.45 3.08 5.43
C LYS A 226 10.69 2.39 4.82
N GLN A 227 11.75 2.26 5.61
CA GLN A 227 13.01 1.63 5.21
C GLN A 227 13.04 0.12 5.42
N PHE A 228 12.08 -0.46 6.18
CA PHE A 228 12.16 -1.86 6.59
C PHE A 228 10.85 -2.59 6.32
N ARG A 229 10.96 -3.72 5.68
CA ARG A 229 9.83 -4.58 5.26
C ARG A 229 9.09 -5.23 6.42
N TYR A 230 9.75 -5.34 7.58
CA TYR A 230 9.23 -5.94 8.80
C TYR A 230 9.48 -4.99 9.95
N ALA A 231 8.44 -4.47 10.53
CA ALA A 231 8.52 -3.61 11.69
C ALA A 231 7.99 -4.34 12.92
N ILE A 232 8.65 -4.13 14.03
CA ILE A 232 8.18 -4.61 15.33
C ILE A 232 7.16 -3.60 15.84
N PRO A 233 5.99 -4.06 16.32
CA PRO A 233 5.03 -3.17 16.95
C PRO A 233 5.58 -2.54 18.22
N LEU A 234 5.47 -1.20 18.28
CA LEU A 234 5.90 -0.37 19.40
C LEU A 234 4.70 0.31 20.04
N ALA A 235 4.72 0.46 21.34
CA ALA A 235 3.79 1.29 22.11
C ALA A 235 4.55 2.36 22.91
N SER A 236 3.96 3.54 23.03
CA SER A 236 4.49 4.64 23.84
C SER A 236 3.35 5.36 24.56
N PRO A 237 3.57 5.94 25.75
CA PRO A 237 2.60 6.84 26.31
C PRO A 237 2.27 7.97 25.32
N LYS A 238 1.03 8.42 25.32
CA LYS A 238 0.53 9.44 24.38
C LYS A 238 1.43 10.67 24.33
N GLY A 239 1.86 11.07 23.13
CA GLY A 239 2.74 12.22 22.89
C GLY A 239 4.22 12.00 23.23
N LYS A 240 4.63 10.76 23.54
CA LYS A 240 6.03 10.41 23.87
C LYS A 240 6.72 9.52 22.84
N MET A 241 6.06 9.21 21.72
CA MET A 241 6.68 8.40 20.67
C MET A 241 7.94 9.09 20.14
N CYS A 242 9.06 8.38 20.12
CA CYS A 242 10.35 8.88 19.67
C CYS A 242 10.80 8.11 18.42
N ALA A 243 11.23 8.81 17.38
CA ALA A 243 11.72 8.19 16.15
C ALA A 243 12.98 7.35 16.36
N GLU A 244 13.82 7.70 17.32
CA GLU A 244 15.03 6.96 17.70
C GLU A 244 14.70 5.56 18.25
N SER A 245 13.48 5.34 18.72
CA SER A 245 13.03 4.04 19.20
C SER A 245 13.02 2.97 18.13
N PHE A 246 12.93 3.34 16.85
CA PHE A 246 13.02 2.39 15.74
C PHE A 246 14.41 1.78 15.61
N GLU A 247 15.47 2.57 15.82
CA GLU A 247 16.85 2.06 15.81
C GLU A 247 17.11 1.12 16.99
N TYR A 248 16.52 1.42 18.17
CA TYR A 248 16.66 0.58 19.34
C TYR A 248 16.08 -0.82 19.14
N VAL A 249 14.90 -0.91 18.55
CA VAL A 249 14.21 -2.19 18.32
C VAL A 249 15.00 -3.09 17.36
N TYR A 250 15.66 -2.52 16.38
CA TYR A 250 16.52 -3.28 15.46
C TYR A 250 17.76 -3.87 16.09
N LYS A 251 18.24 -3.25 17.15
CA LYS A 251 19.45 -3.67 17.88
C LYS A 251 19.15 -4.51 19.11
N ASP A 252 17.87 -4.85 19.34
CA ASP A 252 17.47 -5.61 20.51
C ASP A 252 17.87 -7.09 20.36
N PRO A 253 18.88 -7.57 21.12
CA PRO A 253 19.34 -8.95 21.04
C PRO A 253 18.34 -9.98 21.57
N ASP A 254 17.31 -9.56 22.30
CA ASP A 254 16.30 -10.42 22.89
C ASP A 254 15.11 -10.68 21.97
N TYR A 255 15.02 -9.95 20.86
CA TYR A 255 13.97 -10.20 19.89
C TYR A 255 14.24 -11.52 19.15
N LYS A 256 13.42 -12.52 19.43
CA LYS A 256 13.50 -13.87 18.83
C LYS A 256 12.57 -14.05 17.63
N GLY A 257 11.85 -13.00 17.21
CA GLY A 257 11.18 -13.01 15.92
C GLY A 257 12.22 -13.12 14.81
N GLU A 258 11.88 -13.75 13.70
CA GLU A 258 12.69 -13.67 12.50
C GLU A 258 12.65 -12.23 11.97
N ILE A 259 13.46 -11.35 12.57
CA ILE A 259 13.88 -10.16 11.86
C ILE A 259 14.87 -10.71 10.83
N PRO A 260 14.59 -10.67 9.54
CA PRO A 260 15.65 -10.85 8.58
C PRO A 260 16.65 -9.74 8.88
N ILE A 261 17.82 -10.11 9.34
CA ILE A 261 18.97 -9.20 9.35
C ILE A 261 19.22 -8.94 7.86
N PHE A 262 18.61 -7.91 7.35
CA PHE A 262 19.00 -7.39 6.06
C PHE A 262 20.37 -6.73 6.29
N ASP A 263 21.40 -7.43 5.92
CA ASP A 263 22.66 -6.77 5.63
C ASP A 263 22.33 -5.75 4.52
N ILE A 264 22.55 -4.47 4.82
CA ILE A 264 22.30 -3.38 3.84
C ILE A 264 23.09 -3.67 2.56
N ASP A 265 24.24 -4.32 2.68
CA ASP A 265 25.07 -4.73 1.55
C ASP A 265 24.44 -5.90 0.76
N GLU A 266 23.70 -6.81 1.40
CA GLU A 266 22.89 -7.83 0.72
C GLU A 266 21.63 -7.27 0.04
N LEU A 267 21.02 -6.25 0.64
CA LEU A 267 19.87 -5.55 0.07
C LEU A 267 20.27 -4.72 -1.16
N LEU A 268 21.49 -4.17 -1.14
CA LEU A 268 22.05 -3.42 -2.27
C LEU A 268 22.68 -4.34 -3.33
N ALA A 269 23.03 -5.58 -2.99
CA ALA A 269 23.62 -6.57 -3.89
C ALA A 269 22.64 -7.65 -4.40
N GLY A 270 21.43 -7.74 -3.85
CA GLY A 270 20.40 -8.69 -4.28
C GLY A 270 19.58 -8.23 -5.47
N GLU A 271 18.71 -9.10 -6.00
CA GLU A 271 17.85 -8.84 -7.16
C GLU A 271 17.01 -7.54 -7.10
N TYR A 272 16.87 -6.95 -5.90
CA TYR A 272 16.24 -5.65 -5.70
C TYR A 272 17.21 -4.48 -5.86
N GLY A 273 18.50 -4.68 -5.63
CA GLY A 273 19.53 -3.66 -5.82
C GLY A 273 19.70 -3.31 -7.30
N ASP A 274 19.68 -4.30 -8.15
CA ASP A 274 19.83 -4.09 -9.59
C ASP A 274 18.64 -3.36 -10.20
N SER A 275 17.41 -3.66 -9.77
CA SER A 275 16.22 -2.95 -10.27
C SER A 275 16.13 -1.50 -9.77
N ILE A 276 16.56 -1.23 -8.54
CA ILE A 276 16.57 0.12 -7.97
C ILE A 276 17.74 0.94 -8.53
N LEU A 277 18.88 0.30 -8.79
CA LEU A 277 20.06 0.97 -9.35
C LEU A 277 19.92 1.21 -10.86
N GLU A 278 19.31 0.29 -11.61
CA GLU A 278 19.00 0.51 -13.03
C GLU A 278 17.92 1.58 -13.25
N GLU A 279 16.96 1.73 -12.33
CA GLU A 279 15.97 2.80 -12.39
C GLU A 279 16.51 4.17 -11.96
N ASN A 280 17.64 4.22 -11.23
CA ASN A 280 18.26 5.46 -10.74
C ASN A 280 19.58 5.82 -11.41
N LEU A 281 20.13 5.00 -12.29
CA LEU A 281 21.31 5.34 -13.10
C LEU A 281 20.89 6.11 -14.35
N TRP A 282 21.09 7.24 -14.29
CA TRP A 282 20.93 8.51 -14.97
C TRP A 282 22.10 8.94 -15.77
N ASP A 283 21.83 9.23 -16.95
CA ASP A 283 22.42 10.38 -17.64
C ASP A 283 21.32 11.27 -18.24
#